data_5cbdebcd8669b2521e17de450314e9a7
#
_entry.id   5cbdebcd8669b2521e17de450314e9a7
#
_cell.length_a   1.000
_cell.length_b   1.000
_cell.length_c   1.000
_cell.angle_alpha   90.00
_cell.angle_beta   90.00
_cell.angle_gamma   90.00
#
_symmetry.space_group_name_H-M   'P 1'
#
loop_
_entity.id
_entity.type
_entity.pdbx_description
1 polymer ?
#
loop_
_entity_poly.entity_id
_entity_poly.type
_entity_poly.pdbx_seq_one_letter_code
_entity_poly.pdbx_strand_id
1 'polypeptide(L)'
;RQAIDRWATQGFIIDGCWTRTVEEIEIQLEPWINGEGTPPDIVWTIWGYHIVTDVYNQAVIEDPYGILANWRDRLSAYPAKMKEVIIKKHVASLRYWRQDYHYANKVVRRDLVFLAGLTTKLVHDLLQLLFALNETYYPGDGKNLHFTDGFAIVPQQFRKRVEAILYPGRDEEAITSQRIQLMSLIDEVLALVPQES
;
A
#
# COMPACT_ATOMS: atom_id res chain seq x y z
N ARG A 1 -10.39 28.14 -6.61
CA ARG A 1 -10.00 28.69 -5.29
C ARG A 1 -11.11 29.55 -4.70
N GLN A 2 -11.64 30.58 -5.43
CA GLN A 2 -12.74 31.44 -4.96
C GLN A 2 -14.02 30.68 -4.51
N ALA A 3 -14.38 29.56 -5.16
CA ALA A 3 -15.52 28.75 -4.76
C ALA A 3 -15.27 28.03 -3.43
N ILE A 4 -14.06 27.49 -3.24
CA ILE A 4 -13.64 26.83 -2.01
C ILE A 4 -13.67 27.79 -0.83
N ASP A 5 -13.13 29.02 -1.04
CA ASP A 5 -13.13 30.08 -0.02
C ASP A 5 -14.56 30.48 0.38
N ARG A 6 -15.47 30.55 -0.61
CA ARG A 6 -16.90 30.80 -0.36
C ARG A 6 -17.57 29.69 0.44
N TRP A 7 -17.29 28.44 0.14
CA TRP A 7 -17.82 27.30 0.87
C TRP A 7 -17.26 27.22 2.29
N ALA A 8 -15.99 27.56 2.48
CA ALA A 8 -15.38 27.63 3.80
C ALA A 8 -16.07 28.64 4.71
N THR A 9 -16.50 29.81 4.17
CA THR A 9 -17.29 30.81 4.95
C THR A 9 -18.67 30.29 5.35
N GLN A 10 -19.19 29.27 4.69
CA GLN A 10 -20.45 28.60 5.01
C GLN A 10 -20.27 27.35 5.90
N GLY A 11 -19.06 27.09 6.39
CA GLY A 11 -18.73 25.96 7.24
C GLY A 11 -18.43 24.64 6.47
N PHE A 12 -18.34 24.69 5.13
CA PHE A 12 -17.95 23.55 4.34
C PHE A 12 -16.44 23.56 4.13
N ILE A 13 -15.74 22.57 4.71
CA ILE A 13 -14.31 22.39 4.49
C ILE A 13 -14.12 21.47 3.28
N ILE A 14 -13.52 22.00 2.21
CA ILE A 14 -13.15 21.26 1.01
C ILE A 14 -11.64 21.29 0.91
N ASP A 15 -11.02 20.13 1.02
CA ASP A 15 -9.56 19.98 1.03
C ASP A 15 -8.92 20.28 -0.34
N GLY A 16 -9.67 20.15 -1.41
CA GLY A 16 -9.26 20.53 -2.76
C GLY A 16 -10.20 19.97 -3.82
N CYS A 17 -10.17 20.59 -4.99
CA CYS A 17 -10.81 20.05 -6.19
C CYS A 17 -9.72 19.81 -7.23
N TRP A 18 -9.52 18.57 -7.59
CA TRP A 18 -8.62 18.16 -8.65
C TRP A 18 -9.44 17.88 -9.91
N THR A 19 -9.08 18.55 -11.00
CA THR A 19 -9.67 18.26 -12.31
C THR A 19 -8.63 17.52 -13.14
N ARG A 20 -9.05 16.45 -13.78
CA ARG A 20 -8.24 15.67 -14.72
C ARG A 20 -9.06 15.45 -15.99
N THR A 21 -8.41 15.46 -17.13
CA THR A 21 -9.06 15.08 -18.38
C THR A 21 -9.21 13.54 -18.43
N VAL A 22 -10.13 13.08 -19.27
CA VAL A 22 -10.29 11.64 -19.54
C VAL A 22 -8.98 11.02 -20.02
N GLU A 23 -8.29 11.71 -20.92
CA GLU A 23 -7.01 11.29 -21.49
C GLU A 23 -5.92 11.17 -20.40
N GLU A 24 -5.83 12.14 -19.48
CA GLU A 24 -4.87 12.07 -18.37
C GLU A 24 -5.12 10.87 -17.46
N ILE A 25 -6.38 10.51 -17.22
CA ILE A 25 -6.72 9.34 -16.42
C ILE A 25 -6.36 8.06 -17.18
N GLU A 26 -6.69 7.96 -18.46
CA GLU A 26 -6.36 6.79 -19.26
C GLU A 26 -4.85 6.53 -19.37
N ILE A 27 -4.07 7.58 -19.63
CA ILE A 27 -2.61 7.50 -19.65
C ILE A 27 -2.05 6.96 -18.33
N GLN A 28 -2.66 7.29 -17.19
CA GLN A 28 -2.24 6.82 -15.89
C GLN A 28 -2.76 5.42 -15.54
N LEU A 29 -3.96 5.06 -16.02
CA LEU A 29 -4.65 3.82 -15.69
C LEU A 29 -4.12 2.62 -16.49
N GLU A 30 -3.89 2.81 -17.79
CA GLU A 30 -3.48 1.76 -18.72
C GLU A 30 -2.20 1.00 -18.29
N PRO A 31 -1.12 1.67 -17.84
CA PRO A 31 0.08 0.98 -17.38
C PRO A 31 -0.20 0.01 -16.23
N TRP A 32 -1.11 0.37 -15.31
CA TRP A 32 -1.46 -0.52 -14.20
C TRP A 32 -2.23 -1.74 -14.65
N ILE A 33 -3.22 -1.58 -15.53
CA ILE A 33 -4.01 -2.69 -16.07
C ILE A 33 -3.11 -3.65 -16.85
N ASN A 34 -2.15 -3.12 -17.60
CA ASN A 34 -1.25 -3.89 -18.45
C ASN A 34 -0.02 -4.47 -17.73
N GLY A 35 0.18 -4.17 -16.44
CA GLY A 35 1.32 -4.62 -15.67
C GLY A 35 2.62 -3.88 -15.97
N GLU A 36 2.53 -2.70 -16.56
CA GLU A 36 3.64 -1.80 -16.86
C GLU A 36 3.86 -0.75 -15.78
N GLY A 37 2.92 -0.63 -14.86
CA GLY A 37 3.00 0.28 -13.72
C GLY A 37 4.13 -0.10 -12.77
N THR A 38 4.75 0.92 -12.17
CA THR A 38 5.82 0.71 -11.18
C THR A 38 5.29 0.98 -9.78
N PRO A 39 5.12 -0.05 -8.93
CA PRO A 39 4.69 0.15 -7.56
C PRO A 39 5.63 1.08 -6.80
N PRO A 40 5.12 2.01 -5.97
CA PRO A 40 5.94 2.94 -5.22
C PRO A 40 6.77 2.24 -4.14
N ASP A 41 7.87 2.85 -3.74
CA ASP A 41 8.73 2.39 -2.65
C ASP A 41 8.40 3.06 -1.30
N ILE A 42 7.55 4.08 -1.33
CA ILE A 42 7.31 4.97 -0.19
C ILE A 42 5.91 4.73 0.37
N VAL A 43 5.82 4.59 1.69
CA VAL A 43 4.61 4.22 2.45
C VAL A 43 3.47 5.21 2.28
N TRP A 44 3.80 6.51 2.23
CA TRP A 44 2.83 7.61 2.16
C TRP A 44 2.68 8.17 0.74
N THR A 45 3.15 7.46 -0.25
CA THR A 45 2.94 7.88 -1.64
C THR A 45 1.48 7.72 -1.98
N ILE A 46 0.80 8.83 -2.08
CA ILE A 46 -0.57 8.90 -2.57
C ILE A 46 -0.65 8.71 -4.09
N TRP A 47 0.50 8.58 -4.75
CA TRP A 47 0.57 8.51 -6.21
C TRP A 47 0.69 7.06 -6.70
N GLY A 48 1.51 6.33 -6.84
CA GLY A 48 1.58 4.93 -7.30
C GLY A 48 0.36 4.52 -8.14
N TYR A 49 -0.24 3.41 -7.84
CA TYR A 49 -1.49 2.96 -8.47
C TYR A 49 -2.75 3.51 -7.77
N HIS A 50 -2.64 4.62 -7.06
CA HIS A 50 -3.74 5.31 -6.41
C HIS A 50 -4.85 5.68 -7.40
N ILE A 51 -4.48 6.03 -8.64
CA ILE A 51 -5.45 6.31 -9.70
C ILE A 51 -6.44 5.16 -9.93
N VAL A 52 -5.97 3.91 -9.83
CA VAL A 52 -6.81 2.71 -9.96
C VAL A 52 -7.83 2.66 -8.82
N THR A 53 -7.36 2.92 -7.60
CA THR A 53 -8.21 2.96 -6.41
C THR A 53 -9.22 4.09 -6.47
N ASP A 54 -8.79 5.29 -6.90
CA ASP A 54 -9.67 6.44 -7.07
C ASP A 54 -10.78 6.16 -8.07
N VAL A 55 -10.44 5.68 -9.26
CA VAL A 55 -11.42 5.35 -10.31
C VAL A 55 -12.40 4.29 -9.84
N TYR A 56 -11.90 3.28 -9.10
CA TYR A 56 -12.73 2.16 -8.66
C TYR A 56 -13.69 2.56 -7.51
N ASN A 57 -13.23 3.33 -6.52
CA ASN A 57 -13.94 3.56 -5.26
C ASN A 57 -14.68 4.90 -5.17
N GLN A 58 -14.39 5.89 -6.04
CA GLN A 58 -15.01 7.21 -5.91
C GLN A 58 -16.54 7.16 -6.08
N ALA A 59 -17.24 8.04 -5.39
CA ALA A 59 -18.68 8.23 -5.59
C ALA A 59 -18.95 8.93 -6.92
N VAL A 60 -19.81 8.37 -7.74
CA VAL A 60 -20.22 8.96 -9.02
C VAL A 60 -21.33 9.96 -8.76
N ILE A 61 -21.12 11.22 -9.16
CA ILE A 61 -22.17 12.23 -9.15
C ILE A 61 -22.86 12.26 -10.50
N GLU A 62 -22.10 12.33 -11.59
CA GLU A 62 -22.59 12.31 -12.97
C GLU A 62 -21.60 11.55 -13.86
N ASP A 63 -22.12 10.73 -14.77
CA ASP A 63 -21.34 10.02 -15.81
C ASP A 63 -22.18 9.88 -17.08
N PRO A 64 -22.54 11.02 -17.72
CA PRO A 64 -23.48 11.04 -18.84
C PRO A 64 -23.00 10.27 -20.07
N TYR A 65 -21.70 10.03 -20.19
CA TYR A 65 -21.08 9.30 -21.30
C TYR A 65 -20.66 7.88 -20.94
N GLY A 66 -20.87 7.43 -19.69
CA GLY A 66 -20.51 6.09 -19.25
C GLY A 66 -18.99 5.83 -19.18
N ILE A 67 -18.18 6.87 -19.14
CA ILE A 67 -16.70 6.75 -19.14
C ILE A 67 -16.23 6.09 -17.87
N LEU A 68 -16.68 6.59 -16.72
CA LEU A 68 -16.32 6.04 -15.42
C LEU A 68 -16.88 4.62 -15.24
N ALA A 69 -18.10 4.38 -15.74
CA ALA A 69 -18.68 3.04 -15.73
C ALA A 69 -17.82 2.04 -16.53
N ASN A 70 -17.33 2.45 -17.70
CA ASN A 70 -16.42 1.64 -18.51
C ASN A 70 -15.09 1.34 -17.80
N TRP A 71 -14.46 2.33 -17.18
CA TRP A 71 -13.22 2.12 -16.42
C TRP A 71 -13.45 1.15 -15.24
N ARG A 72 -14.56 1.29 -14.53
CA ARG A 72 -14.91 0.40 -13.42
C ARG A 72 -15.19 -1.03 -13.86
N ASP A 73 -15.82 -1.19 -15.00
CA ASP A 73 -16.04 -2.52 -15.57
C ASP A 73 -14.71 -3.22 -15.84
N ARG A 74 -13.74 -2.51 -16.41
CA ARG A 74 -12.37 -3.01 -16.65
C ARG A 74 -11.61 -3.33 -15.36
N LEU A 75 -11.97 -2.69 -14.26
CA LEU A 75 -11.39 -2.89 -12.93
C LEU A 75 -12.23 -3.80 -12.03
N SER A 76 -13.38 -4.28 -12.50
CA SER A 76 -14.28 -5.14 -11.71
C SER A 76 -13.63 -6.46 -11.31
N ALA A 77 -12.78 -7.01 -12.18
CA ALA A 77 -11.83 -8.05 -11.86
C ALA A 77 -10.45 -7.41 -11.63
N TYR A 78 -9.81 -7.75 -10.50
CA TYR A 78 -8.48 -7.23 -10.19
C TYR A 78 -7.48 -7.62 -11.30
N PRO A 79 -6.78 -6.67 -11.95
CA PRO A 79 -5.97 -6.98 -13.11
C PRO A 79 -4.82 -7.94 -12.77
N ALA A 80 -4.80 -9.12 -13.39
CA ALA A 80 -3.82 -10.16 -13.09
C ALA A 80 -2.36 -9.69 -13.28
N LYS A 81 -2.10 -8.94 -14.35
CA LYS A 81 -0.75 -8.40 -14.62
C LYS A 81 -0.30 -7.37 -13.57
N MET A 82 -1.22 -6.52 -13.08
CA MET A 82 -0.93 -5.61 -11.97
C MET A 82 -0.59 -6.40 -10.70
N LYS A 83 -1.37 -7.44 -10.40
CA LYS A 83 -1.11 -8.36 -9.27
C LYS A 83 0.30 -8.94 -9.34
N GLU A 84 0.69 -9.47 -10.48
CA GLU A 84 2.02 -10.05 -10.72
C GLU A 84 3.15 -9.04 -10.46
N VAL A 85 3.04 -7.83 -11.00
CA VAL A 85 4.06 -6.78 -10.85
C VAL A 85 4.20 -6.37 -9.38
N ILE A 86 3.09 -6.19 -8.66
CA ILE A 86 3.10 -5.85 -7.25
C ILE A 86 3.74 -6.97 -6.42
N ILE A 87 3.29 -8.22 -6.62
CA ILE A 87 3.84 -9.38 -5.92
C ILE A 87 5.33 -9.52 -6.18
N LYS A 88 5.76 -9.49 -7.44
CA LYS A 88 7.17 -9.63 -7.83
C LYS A 88 8.06 -8.61 -7.14
N LYS A 89 7.66 -7.33 -7.16
CA LYS A 89 8.44 -6.25 -6.56
C LYS A 89 8.58 -6.42 -5.05
N HIS A 90 7.45 -6.58 -4.35
CA HIS A 90 7.45 -6.58 -2.89
C HIS A 90 8.01 -7.89 -2.31
N VAL A 91 7.83 -9.03 -2.98
CA VAL A 91 8.51 -10.28 -2.63
C VAL A 91 10.03 -10.14 -2.76
N ALA A 92 10.53 -9.56 -3.85
CA ALA A 92 11.97 -9.33 -4.04
C ALA A 92 12.54 -8.45 -2.93
N SER A 93 11.84 -7.35 -2.58
CA SER A 93 12.24 -6.46 -1.49
C SER A 93 12.28 -7.17 -0.14
N LEU A 94 11.21 -7.90 0.22
CA LEU A 94 11.12 -8.62 1.49
C LEU A 94 12.20 -9.71 1.60
N ARG A 95 12.44 -10.48 0.54
CA ARG A 95 13.51 -11.50 0.49
C ARG A 95 14.89 -10.91 0.66
N TYR A 96 15.17 -9.78 -0.02
CA TYR A 96 16.44 -9.08 0.12
C TYR A 96 16.69 -8.68 1.58
N TRP A 97 15.79 -7.93 2.18
CA TRP A 97 15.94 -7.43 3.55
C TRP A 97 15.87 -8.53 4.61
N ARG A 98 15.18 -9.63 4.34
CA ARG A 98 15.15 -10.80 5.21
C ARG A 98 16.54 -11.43 5.40
N GLN A 99 17.37 -11.36 4.37
CA GLN A 99 18.70 -11.97 4.34
C GLN A 99 19.83 -10.95 4.61
N ASP A 100 19.53 -9.66 4.57
CA ASP A 100 20.54 -8.61 4.66
C ASP A 100 21.11 -8.51 6.09
N TYR A 101 22.44 -8.71 6.19
CA TYR A 101 23.16 -8.62 7.47
C TYR A 101 23.28 -7.18 7.97
N HIS A 102 23.21 -6.17 7.11
CA HIS A 102 23.31 -4.77 7.51
C HIS A 102 22.17 -4.40 8.45
N TYR A 103 20.97 -4.93 8.23
CA TYR A 103 19.86 -4.69 9.15
C TYR A 103 20.19 -5.17 10.58
N ALA A 104 20.73 -6.39 10.73
CA ALA A 104 21.15 -6.90 12.02
C ALA A 104 22.20 -6.01 12.70
N ASN A 105 23.20 -5.56 11.91
CA ASN A 105 24.25 -4.64 12.41
C ASN A 105 23.69 -3.29 12.83
N LYS A 106 22.67 -2.76 12.14
CA LYS A 106 22.00 -1.52 12.52
C LYS A 106 21.21 -1.64 13.82
N VAL A 107 20.61 -2.80 14.09
CA VAL A 107 19.99 -3.09 15.39
C VAL A 107 21.03 -3.03 16.51
N VAL A 108 22.17 -3.72 16.36
CA VAL A 108 23.25 -3.72 17.35
C VAL A 108 23.80 -2.32 17.60
N ARG A 109 23.93 -1.50 16.56
CA ARG A 109 24.44 -0.12 16.64
C ARG A 109 23.38 0.89 17.06
N ARG A 110 22.13 0.49 17.18
CA ARG A 110 20.99 1.36 17.50
C ARG A 110 20.86 2.56 16.55
N ASP A 111 21.03 2.33 15.28
CA ASP A 111 20.81 3.36 14.24
C ASP A 111 19.31 3.62 14.06
N LEU A 112 18.74 4.40 14.97
CA LEU A 112 17.28 4.57 15.10
C LEU A 112 16.63 5.13 13.83
N VAL A 113 17.29 6.06 13.13
CA VAL A 113 16.74 6.64 11.89
C VAL A 113 16.63 5.58 10.80
N PHE A 114 17.70 4.80 10.63
CA PHE A 114 17.69 3.69 9.67
C PHE A 114 16.63 2.65 10.04
N LEU A 115 16.57 2.25 11.30
CA LEU A 115 15.62 1.22 11.77
C LEU A 115 14.17 1.67 11.59
N ALA A 116 13.84 2.90 11.95
CA ALA A 116 12.49 3.45 11.76
C ALA A 116 12.09 3.47 10.27
N GLY A 117 12.98 3.99 9.40
CA GLY A 117 12.73 4.07 7.97
C GLY A 117 12.56 2.68 7.34
N LEU A 118 13.48 1.76 7.64
CA LEU A 118 13.43 0.41 7.08
C LEU A 118 12.23 -0.39 7.61
N THR A 119 11.93 -0.32 8.90
CA THR A 119 10.75 -0.99 9.48
C THR A 119 9.47 -0.53 8.79
N THR A 120 9.31 0.79 8.61
CA THR A 120 8.15 1.36 7.93
C THR A 120 8.06 0.90 6.47
N LYS A 121 9.21 0.88 5.77
CA LYS A 121 9.27 0.37 4.39
C LYS A 121 8.86 -1.11 4.31
N LEU A 122 9.36 -1.95 5.18
CA LEU A 122 9.04 -3.38 5.18
C LEU A 122 7.58 -3.65 5.54
N VAL A 123 7.00 -2.89 6.46
CA VAL A 123 5.55 -2.94 6.73
C VAL A 123 4.75 -2.53 5.51
N HIS A 124 5.20 -1.51 4.77
CA HIS A 124 4.58 -1.14 3.50
C HIS A 124 4.64 -2.30 2.49
N ASP A 125 5.80 -2.93 2.32
CA ASP A 125 5.94 -4.08 1.43
C ASP A 125 4.98 -5.23 1.80
N LEU A 126 4.83 -5.52 3.09
CA LEU A 126 3.88 -6.51 3.60
C LEU A 126 2.43 -6.15 3.25
N LEU A 127 2.05 -4.89 3.43
CA LEU A 127 0.71 -4.40 3.09
C LEU A 127 0.44 -4.51 1.59
N GLN A 128 1.37 -4.03 0.74
CA GLN A 128 1.22 -4.12 -0.72
C GLN A 128 1.01 -5.56 -1.17
N LEU A 129 1.78 -6.49 -0.61
CA LEU A 129 1.67 -7.90 -0.93
C LEU A 129 0.32 -8.49 -0.49
N LEU A 130 -0.14 -8.18 0.72
CA LEU A 130 -1.43 -8.65 1.22
C LEU A 130 -2.61 -8.08 0.44
N PHE A 131 -2.57 -6.80 0.08
CA PHE A 131 -3.61 -6.20 -0.77
C PHE A 131 -3.68 -6.88 -2.14
N ALA A 132 -2.53 -7.14 -2.77
CA ALA A 132 -2.48 -7.85 -4.05
C ALA A 132 -2.96 -9.31 -3.94
N LEU A 133 -2.59 -10.03 -2.88
CA LEU A 133 -3.04 -11.42 -2.65
C LEU A 133 -4.56 -11.50 -2.44
N ASN A 134 -5.14 -10.50 -1.79
CA ASN A 134 -6.58 -10.42 -1.56
C ASN A 134 -7.35 -9.66 -2.66
N GLU A 135 -6.69 -9.33 -3.77
CA GLU A 135 -7.29 -8.65 -4.92
C GLU A 135 -8.07 -7.38 -4.53
N THR A 136 -7.51 -6.65 -3.57
CA THR A 136 -8.08 -5.42 -3.04
C THR A 136 -7.21 -4.24 -3.46
N TYR A 137 -7.83 -3.19 -3.99
CA TYR A 137 -7.12 -1.99 -4.40
C TYR A 137 -6.60 -1.24 -3.17
N TYR A 138 -5.29 -0.97 -3.16
CA TYR A 138 -4.64 -0.27 -2.05
C TYR A 138 -5.07 1.20 -2.03
N PRO A 139 -5.73 1.68 -0.96
CA PRO A 139 -6.28 3.03 -0.94
C PRO A 139 -5.22 4.13 -0.90
N GLY A 140 -4.03 3.85 -0.40
CA GLY A 140 -2.93 4.80 -0.36
C GLY A 140 -2.98 5.77 0.82
N ASP A 141 -4.10 6.42 1.03
CA ASP A 141 -4.28 7.42 2.09
C ASP A 141 -5.05 6.86 3.28
N GLY A 142 -4.41 6.86 4.44
CA GLY A 142 -4.98 6.56 5.75
C GLY A 142 -5.56 5.14 5.93
N LYS A 143 -5.58 4.69 7.15
CA LYS A 143 -6.25 3.45 7.63
C LYS A 143 -5.97 2.14 6.87
N ASN A 144 -4.94 2.08 6.02
CA ASN A 144 -4.62 0.90 5.21
C ASN A 144 -4.50 -0.38 6.05
N LEU A 145 -3.94 -0.28 7.24
CA LEU A 145 -3.79 -1.40 8.15
C LEU A 145 -5.14 -1.99 8.62
N HIS A 146 -6.20 -1.18 8.71
CA HIS A 146 -7.52 -1.66 9.13
C HIS A 146 -8.19 -2.56 8.09
N PHE A 147 -7.88 -2.39 6.81
CA PHE A 147 -8.41 -3.26 5.76
C PHE A 147 -7.98 -4.72 5.96
N THR A 148 -6.82 -4.95 6.57
CA THR A 148 -6.30 -6.31 6.79
C THR A 148 -7.15 -7.14 7.73
N ASP A 149 -8.01 -6.53 8.55
CA ASP A 149 -8.94 -7.24 9.45
C ASP A 149 -9.99 -8.04 8.66
N GLY A 150 -10.29 -7.64 7.41
CA GLY A 150 -11.25 -8.30 6.52
C GLY A 150 -10.62 -9.23 5.48
N PHE A 151 -9.30 -9.37 5.45
CA PHE A 151 -8.63 -10.18 4.44
C PHE A 151 -8.75 -11.68 4.72
N ALA A 152 -8.99 -12.46 3.65
CA ALA A 152 -9.00 -13.92 3.72
C ALA A 152 -7.57 -14.50 3.80
N ILE A 153 -6.63 -13.85 3.11
CA ILE A 153 -5.21 -14.27 3.03
C ILE A 153 -4.39 -13.29 3.86
N VAL A 154 -4.21 -13.59 5.14
CA VAL A 154 -3.47 -12.74 6.08
C VAL A 154 -2.97 -13.55 7.28
N PRO A 155 -1.77 -13.26 7.84
CA PRO A 155 -1.32 -13.88 9.09
C PRO A 155 -2.24 -13.54 10.27
N GLN A 156 -2.32 -14.46 11.23
CA GLN A 156 -3.11 -14.22 12.43
C GLN A 156 -2.65 -12.96 13.18
N GLN A 157 -3.63 -12.15 13.61
CA GLN A 157 -3.40 -10.91 14.37
C GLN A 157 -2.46 -9.92 13.66
N PHE A 158 -2.42 -9.95 12.33
CA PHE A 158 -1.49 -9.14 11.54
C PHE A 158 -1.45 -7.67 11.99
N ARG A 159 -2.61 -7.02 12.11
CA ARG A 159 -2.70 -5.61 12.53
C ARG A 159 -2.05 -5.36 13.88
N LYS A 160 -2.38 -6.14 14.90
CA LYS A 160 -1.80 -5.99 16.25
C LYS A 160 -0.29 -6.18 16.26
N ARG A 161 0.19 -7.14 15.48
CA ARG A 161 1.63 -7.41 15.34
C ARG A 161 2.35 -6.26 14.65
N VAL A 162 1.77 -5.69 13.59
CA VAL A 162 2.33 -4.51 12.92
C VAL A 162 2.33 -3.30 13.85
N GLU A 163 1.25 -3.05 14.60
CA GLU A 163 1.19 -1.99 15.59
C GLU A 163 2.30 -2.14 16.63
N ALA A 164 2.53 -3.33 17.16
CA ALA A 164 3.61 -3.60 18.12
C ALA A 164 5.01 -3.43 17.48
N ILE A 165 5.18 -3.80 16.21
CA ILE A 165 6.43 -3.61 15.46
C ILE A 165 6.71 -2.12 15.21
N LEU A 166 5.70 -1.31 14.86
CA LEU A 166 5.88 0.12 14.58
C LEU A 166 6.10 0.95 15.83
N TYR A 167 5.58 0.51 16.97
CA TYR A 167 5.68 1.20 18.25
C TYR A 167 6.34 0.32 19.33
N PRO A 168 7.60 -0.09 19.13
CA PRO A 168 8.32 -0.89 20.12
C PRO A 168 8.57 -0.08 21.38
N GLY A 169 8.88 -0.74 22.48
CA GLY A 169 9.42 -0.11 23.67
C GLY A 169 10.71 0.68 23.39
N ARG A 170 11.20 1.42 24.40
CA ARG A 170 12.37 2.28 24.23
C ARG A 170 13.70 1.62 24.61
N ASP A 171 13.65 0.46 25.23
CA ASP A 171 14.82 -0.27 25.68
C ASP A 171 15.46 -1.09 24.54
N GLU A 172 16.62 -1.63 24.82
CA GLU A 172 17.41 -2.40 23.84
C GLU A 172 16.76 -3.72 23.46
N GLU A 173 16.10 -4.34 24.43
CA GLU A 173 15.38 -5.60 24.21
C GLU A 173 14.20 -5.41 23.28
N ALA A 174 13.46 -4.31 23.42
CA ALA A 174 12.35 -3.96 22.53
C ALA A 174 12.79 -3.78 21.09
N ILE A 175 13.92 -3.14 20.81
CA ILE A 175 14.45 -2.96 19.45
C ILE A 175 14.89 -4.28 18.85
N THR A 176 15.52 -5.16 19.63
CA THR A 176 15.90 -6.49 19.18
C THR A 176 14.68 -7.35 18.90
N SER A 177 13.70 -7.33 19.80
CA SER A 177 12.42 -8.01 19.64
C SER A 177 11.63 -7.54 18.42
N GLN A 178 11.62 -6.23 18.15
CA GLN A 178 11.00 -5.63 16.97
C GLN A 178 11.48 -6.31 15.68
N ARG A 179 12.81 -6.42 15.51
CA ARG A 179 13.37 -7.08 14.34
C ARG A 179 12.97 -8.55 14.25
N ILE A 180 13.03 -9.29 15.35
CA ILE A 180 12.65 -10.72 15.38
C ILE A 180 11.19 -10.88 14.96
N GLN A 181 10.29 -10.07 15.50
CA GLN A 181 8.86 -10.11 15.17
C GLN A 181 8.59 -9.74 13.71
N LEU A 182 9.30 -8.72 13.19
CA LEU A 182 9.18 -8.32 11.80
C LEU A 182 9.66 -9.42 10.85
N MET A 183 10.80 -10.06 11.15
CA MET A 183 11.31 -11.15 10.33
C MET A 183 10.37 -12.35 10.32
N SER A 184 9.80 -12.73 11.47
CA SER A 184 8.78 -13.77 11.56
C SER A 184 7.54 -13.43 10.71
N LEU A 185 7.08 -12.19 10.78
CA LEU A 185 5.92 -11.75 10.01
C LEU A 185 6.20 -11.76 8.50
N ILE A 186 7.41 -11.39 8.09
CA ILE A 186 7.86 -11.48 6.69
C ILE A 186 7.83 -12.94 6.23
N ASP A 187 8.38 -13.87 7.01
CA ASP A 187 8.41 -15.30 6.65
C ASP A 187 6.98 -15.85 6.47
N GLU A 188 6.06 -15.49 7.37
CA GLU A 188 4.65 -15.90 7.29
C GLU A 188 3.96 -15.34 6.04
N VAL A 189 4.15 -14.05 5.72
CA VAL A 189 3.53 -13.43 4.55
C VAL A 189 4.12 -13.99 3.25
N LEU A 190 5.44 -14.22 3.21
CA LEU A 190 6.08 -14.84 2.04
C LEU A 190 5.59 -16.29 1.80
N ALA A 191 5.23 -17.01 2.85
CA ALA A 191 4.66 -18.35 2.74
C ALA A 191 3.23 -18.37 2.17
N LEU A 192 2.52 -17.24 2.20
CA LEU A 192 1.18 -17.09 1.59
C LEU A 192 1.23 -16.87 0.07
N VAL A 193 2.40 -16.53 -0.47
CA VAL A 193 2.56 -16.29 -1.91
C VAL A 193 2.55 -17.63 -2.65
N PRO A 194 1.69 -17.82 -3.66
CA PRO A 194 1.71 -19.02 -4.48
C PRO A 194 3.11 -19.25 -5.09
N GLN A 195 3.60 -20.48 -5.01
CA GLN A 195 4.85 -20.82 -5.69
C GLN A 195 4.59 -20.85 -7.20
N GLU A 196 5.44 -20.15 -7.96
CA GLU A 196 5.41 -20.26 -9.42
C GLU A 196 5.65 -21.73 -9.78
N SER A 197 4.70 -22.31 -10.53
CA SER A 197 4.73 -23.68 -11.00
C SER A 197 5.69 -23.82 -12.16
#